data_4df2bc7c01dca392cb81eee69091be40
#
_entry.id   4df2bc7c01dca392cb81eee69091be40
#
_cell.length_a   1.000
_cell.length_b   1.000
_cell.length_c   1.000
_cell.angle_alpha   90.00
_cell.angle_beta   90.00
_cell.angle_gamma   90.00
#
_symmetry.space_group_name_H-M   'P 1'
#
loop_
_entity.id
_entity.type
_entity.pdbx_description
1 polymer ?
#
loop_
_entity_poly.entity_id
_entity_poly.type
_entity_poly.pdbx_seq_one_letter_code
_entity_poly.pdbx_strand_id
1 'polypeptide(L)'
;MKIVIYGATEVGCLLATEFFEDHDITVIDKEENRTEEFDKLDISFVQGNASDIKILKAADIMNSDVFIACTTLDEANIVSCLSAKKISGIRTICFVSKEEYRNAMELDKATDYLEDFFIDYVIWPEELLTQEIFRIVTVAHALDVENFADGKARLLEYKVRPNSPIVGKMVKDCGFTRDTIIVGIKRDDLLFIPNGLTEINAEDKLIFMGTSHSLDILAGTFFHEKEQVKTVAIIGGGSVGYMLAKSLEDMKIKTKIIEMNYERCEFLAQELQKALVINGDGTNLKLLDEEEIGSSDVVISVTN
;
A
#
# COMPACT_ATOMS: atom_id res chain seq x y z
N MET A 1 18.66 14.62 6.12
CA MET A 1 19.44 13.44 5.69
C MET A 1 19.86 13.60 4.24
N LYS A 2 20.91 12.91 3.82
CA LYS A 2 21.28 12.81 2.41
C LYS A 2 20.76 11.50 1.83
N ILE A 3 19.92 11.58 0.80
CA ILE A 3 19.26 10.43 0.18
C ILE A 3 19.68 10.35 -1.28
N VAL A 4 20.13 9.16 -1.70
CA VAL A 4 20.43 8.87 -3.09
C VAL A 4 19.34 7.97 -3.66
N ILE A 5 18.67 8.39 -4.72
CA ILE A 5 17.60 7.66 -5.40
C ILE A 5 18.10 7.21 -6.76
N TYR A 6 18.05 5.92 -7.04
CA TYR A 6 18.37 5.35 -8.35
C TYR A 6 17.11 4.97 -9.11
N GLY A 7 16.81 5.70 -10.16
CA GLY A 7 15.66 5.61 -11.03
C GLY A 7 14.83 6.88 -11.02
N ALA A 8 14.87 7.67 -12.10
CA ALA A 8 13.97 8.80 -12.35
C ALA A 8 12.63 8.31 -12.92
N THR A 9 12.11 7.22 -12.36
CA THR A 9 10.79 6.67 -12.65
C THR A 9 9.71 7.51 -11.98
N GLU A 10 8.44 7.23 -12.25
CA GLU A 10 7.33 7.88 -11.54
C GLU A 10 7.48 7.79 -10.02
N VAL A 11 7.84 6.60 -9.51
CA VAL A 11 8.11 6.39 -8.08
C VAL A 11 9.30 7.23 -7.61
N GLY A 12 10.41 7.24 -8.36
CA GLY A 12 11.60 8.01 -8.00
C GLY A 12 11.33 9.51 -7.99
N CYS A 13 10.56 10.04 -8.95
CA CYS A 13 10.14 11.42 -8.99
C CYS A 13 9.23 11.78 -7.82
N LEU A 14 8.27 10.90 -7.49
CA LEU A 14 7.38 11.08 -6.33
C LEU A 14 8.19 11.16 -5.03
N LEU A 15 9.10 10.21 -4.81
CA LEU A 15 9.96 10.19 -3.62
C LEU A 15 10.84 11.44 -3.53
N ALA A 16 11.42 11.89 -4.66
CA ALA A 16 12.21 13.11 -4.69
C ALA A 16 11.36 14.33 -4.35
N THR A 17 10.14 14.41 -4.87
CA THR A 17 9.20 15.52 -4.62
C THR A 17 8.74 15.58 -3.16
N GLU A 18 8.50 14.42 -2.54
CA GLU A 18 8.07 14.37 -1.15
C GLU A 18 9.19 14.69 -0.14
N PHE A 19 10.44 14.42 -0.53
CA PHE A 19 11.55 14.52 0.44
C PHE A 19 12.45 15.74 0.26
N PHE A 20 12.39 16.48 -0.88
CA PHE A 20 13.38 17.53 -1.19
C PHE A 20 13.34 18.72 -0.24
N GLU A 21 12.20 19.03 0.37
CA GLU A 21 12.09 20.17 1.30
C GLU A 21 12.86 19.95 2.60
N ASP A 22 12.92 18.70 3.09
CA ASP A 22 13.51 18.34 4.37
C ASP A 22 14.86 17.60 4.25
N HIS A 23 15.23 17.17 3.04
CA HIS A 23 16.37 16.28 2.80
C HIS A 23 17.16 16.70 1.56
N ASP A 24 18.45 16.40 1.57
CA ASP A 24 19.36 16.60 0.45
C ASP A 24 19.27 15.40 -0.50
N ILE A 25 18.71 15.60 -1.69
CA ILE A 25 18.38 14.52 -2.63
C ILE A 25 19.36 14.51 -3.82
N THR A 26 19.90 13.35 -4.10
CA THR A 26 20.64 13.08 -5.34
C THR A 26 19.93 11.97 -6.11
N VAL A 27 19.55 12.22 -7.35
CA VAL A 27 18.95 11.24 -8.24
C VAL A 27 19.97 10.73 -9.24
N ILE A 28 20.01 9.39 -9.44
CA ILE A 28 20.80 8.74 -10.47
C ILE A 28 19.85 8.14 -11.49
N ASP A 29 20.05 8.40 -12.78
CA ASP A 29 19.38 7.68 -13.86
C ASP A 29 20.30 7.54 -15.09
N LYS A 30 20.05 6.52 -15.92
CA LYS A 30 20.78 6.32 -17.19
C LYS A 30 20.40 7.35 -18.22
N GLU A 31 19.16 7.75 -18.24
CA GLU A 31 18.61 8.75 -19.16
C GLU A 31 18.36 10.06 -18.39
N GLU A 32 18.54 11.18 -19.06
CA GLU A 32 18.24 12.47 -18.48
C GLU A 32 16.73 12.74 -18.58
N ASN A 33 15.93 11.82 -18.02
CA ASN A 33 14.46 11.94 -17.98
C ASN A 33 14.04 12.92 -16.88
N ARG A 34 14.26 14.23 -17.14
CA ARG A 34 13.75 15.30 -16.29
C ARG A 34 12.34 15.68 -16.75
N THR A 35 11.36 15.40 -15.90
CA THR A 35 10.04 16.01 -16.06
C THR A 35 10.12 17.50 -15.69
N GLU A 36 9.20 18.32 -16.20
CA GLU A 36 9.16 19.76 -15.84
C GLU A 36 9.03 19.99 -14.32
N GLU A 37 8.39 19.06 -13.60
CA GLU A 37 8.29 19.09 -12.13
C GLU A 37 9.63 18.80 -11.47
N PHE A 38 10.34 17.82 -12.01
CA PHE A 38 11.64 17.40 -11.51
C PHE A 38 12.72 18.47 -11.67
N ASP A 39 12.69 19.22 -12.78
CA ASP A 39 13.59 20.34 -13.05
C ASP A 39 13.38 21.54 -12.12
N LYS A 40 12.24 21.62 -11.43
CA LYS A 40 11.93 22.68 -10.46
C LYS A 40 12.37 22.36 -9.04
N LEU A 41 12.82 21.13 -8.78
CA LEU A 41 13.27 20.71 -7.47
C LEU A 41 14.76 21.06 -7.28
N ASP A 42 15.12 21.51 -6.09
CA ASP A 42 16.52 21.74 -5.70
C ASP A 42 17.17 20.40 -5.34
N ILE A 43 17.45 19.59 -6.37
CA ILE A 43 18.05 18.26 -6.24
C ILE A 43 19.28 18.14 -7.15
N SER A 44 20.21 17.27 -6.76
CA SER A 44 21.35 16.90 -7.60
C SER A 44 20.99 15.75 -8.53
N PHE A 45 21.49 15.77 -9.78
CA PHE A 45 21.28 14.70 -10.74
C PHE A 45 22.64 14.15 -11.23
N VAL A 46 22.77 12.81 -11.25
CA VAL A 46 23.96 12.11 -11.76
C VAL A 46 23.52 11.14 -12.85
N GLN A 47 23.93 11.42 -14.08
CA GLN A 47 23.63 10.52 -15.19
C GLN A 47 24.51 9.28 -15.14
N GLY A 48 23.89 8.09 -15.14
CA GLY A 48 24.59 6.81 -15.18
C GLY A 48 23.83 5.63 -14.60
N ASN A 49 24.54 4.52 -14.51
CA ASN A 49 24.05 3.28 -13.92
C ASN A 49 24.63 3.13 -12.50
N ALA A 50 23.78 3.10 -11.48
CA ALA A 50 24.21 2.94 -10.08
C ALA A 50 24.84 1.56 -9.76
N SER A 51 24.79 0.59 -10.68
CA SER A 51 25.61 -0.61 -10.56
C SER A 51 27.12 -0.36 -10.80
N ASP A 52 27.48 0.81 -11.38
CA ASP A 52 28.86 1.24 -11.50
C ASP A 52 29.30 2.03 -10.27
N ILE A 53 30.34 1.57 -9.59
CA ILE A 53 30.92 2.20 -8.41
C ILE A 53 31.35 3.65 -8.67
N LYS A 54 31.76 3.99 -9.89
CA LYS A 54 32.15 5.37 -10.24
C LYS A 54 30.94 6.32 -10.18
N ILE A 55 29.78 5.86 -10.63
CA ILE A 55 28.53 6.61 -10.59
C ILE A 55 28.04 6.77 -9.15
N LEU A 56 28.08 5.69 -8.34
CA LEU A 56 27.76 5.79 -6.91
C LEU A 56 28.65 6.79 -6.18
N LYS A 57 29.95 6.81 -6.48
CA LYS A 57 30.88 7.80 -5.90
C LYS A 57 30.61 9.21 -6.39
N ALA A 58 30.23 9.39 -7.66
CA ALA A 58 29.84 10.70 -8.19
C ALA A 58 28.58 11.24 -7.53
N ALA A 59 27.68 10.36 -7.08
CA ALA A 59 26.48 10.69 -6.31
C ALA A 59 26.77 10.85 -4.80
N ASP A 60 28.01 10.93 -4.38
CA ASP A 60 28.44 11.12 -2.99
C ASP A 60 27.92 10.05 -2.02
N ILE A 61 27.82 8.79 -2.47
CA ILE A 61 27.27 7.68 -1.69
C ILE A 61 27.98 7.46 -0.35
N MET A 62 29.27 7.85 -0.25
CA MET A 62 30.08 7.68 0.96
C MET A 62 29.65 8.61 2.12
N ASN A 63 29.01 9.71 1.80
CA ASN A 63 28.52 10.71 2.76
C ASN A 63 26.98 10.77 2.82
N SER A 64 26.31 9.78 2.25
CA SER A 64 24.86 9.69 2.21
C SER A 64 24.34 8.74 3.29
N ASP A 65 23.07 8.94 3.71
CA ASP A 65 22.44 8.20 4.81
C ASP A 65 21.61 7.01 4.30
N VAL A 66 20.95 7.18 3.14
CA VAL A 66 20.02 6.20 2.55
C VAL A 66 20.23 6.12 1.05
N PHE A 67 20.22 4.90 0.52
CA PHE A 67 20.18 4.60 -0.91
C PHE A 67 18.87 3.87 -1.26
N ILE A 68 18.12 4.40 -2.21
CA ILE A 68 16.85 3.86 -2.68
C ILE A 68 17.00 3.48 -4.15
N ALA A 69 16.75 2.21 -4.50
CA ALA A 69 16.77 1.74 -5.88
C ALA A 69 15.33 1.42 -6.32
N CYS A 70 14.79 2.19 -7.27
CA CYS A 70 13.40 2.10 -7.76
C CYS A 70 13.30 2.22 -9.29
N THR A 71 14.27 1.68 -10.03
CA THR A 71 14.18 1.58 -11.49
C THR A 71 13.16 0.51 -11.89
N THR A 72 12.83 0.43 -13.18
CA THR A 72 11.93 -0.62 -13.72
C THR A 72 12.59 -2.01 -13.83
N LEU A 73 13.86 -2.15 -13.48
CA LEU A 73 14.64 -3.39 -13.59
C LEU A 73 15.06 -3.89 -12.21
N ASP A 74 14.43 -4.94 -11.72
CA ASP A 74 14.73 -5.54 -10.41
C ASP A 74 16.20 -5.90 -10.26
N GLU A 75 16.82 -6.49 -11.30
CA GLU A 75 18.23 -6.87 -11.30
C GLU A 75 19.16 -5.67 -11.09
N ALA A 76 18.81 -4.52 -11.71
CA ALA A 76 19.58 -3.29 -11.55
C ALA A 76 19.42 -2.72 -10.13
N ASN A 77 18.20 -2.78 -9.58
CA ASN A 77 17.89 -2.35 -8.22
C ASN A 77 18.69 -3.18 -7.20
N ILE A 78 18.63 -4.49 -7.32
CA ILE A 78 19.37 -5.43 -6.44
C ILE A 78 20.88 -5.20 -6.51
N VAL A 79 21.45 -5.19 -7.71
CA VAL A 79 22.92 -5.04 -7.89
C VAL A 79 23.40 -3.67 -7.39
N SER A 80 22.63 -2.61 -7.61
CA SER A 80 23.01 -1.28 -7.13
C SER A 80 22.92 -1.16 -5.61
N CYS A 81 21.91 -1.74 -4.96
CA CYS A 81 21.80 -1.80 -3.50
C CYS A 81 22.98 -2.56 -2.89
N LEU A 82 23.32 -3.75 -3.42
CA LEU A 82 24.47 -4.53 -2.98
C LEU A 82 25.79 -3.75 -3.14
N SER A 83 25.97 -3.06 -4.27
CA SER A 83 27.15 -2.25 -4.55
C SER A 83 27.27 -1.08 -3.59
N ALA A 84 26.18 -0.33 -3.37
CA ALA A 84 26.13 0.80 -2.46
C ALA A 84 26.42 0.35 -1.02
N LYS A 85 25.77 -0.71 -0.55
CA LYS A 85 26.00 -1.27 0.78
C LYS A 85 27.43 -1.70 1.00
N LYS A 86 28.01 -2.41 0.03
CA LYS A 86 29.38 -2.92 0.12
C LYS A 86 30.43 -1.83 0.22
N ILE A 87 30.26 -0.69 -0.49
CA ILE A 87 31.28 0.37 -0.54
C ILE A 87 31.14 1.41 0.59
N SER A 88 29.96 1.63 1.12
CA SER A 88 29.71 2.68 2.12
C SER A 88 29.05 2.19 3.41
N GLY A 89 28.50 0.97 3.44
CA GLY A 89 27.70 0.50 4.57
C GLY A 89 26.34 1.20 4.71
N ILE A 90 25.94 2.00 3.71
CA ILE A 90 24.72 2.79 3.69
C ILE A 90 23.46 1.92 3.89
N ARG A 91 22.41 2.51 4.46
CA ARG A 91 21.09 1.87 4.51
C ARG A 91 20.49 1.80 3.11
N THR A 92 20.02 0.61 2.71
CA THR A 92 19.51 0.35 1.37
C THR A 92 18.04 -0.04 1.36
N ILE A 93 17.30 0.54 0.42
CA ILE A 93 15.89 0.23 0.13
C ILE A 93 15.81 -0.19 -1.34
N CYS A 94 15.34 -1.40 -1.59
CA CYS A 94 15.27 -2.00 -2.93
C CYS A 94 13.81 -2.24 -3.31
N PHE A 95 13.38 -1.65 -4.42
CA PHE A 95 12.09 -1.96 -5.02
C PHE A 95 12.23 -3.17 -5.93
N VAL A 96 11.32 -4.14 -5.80
CA VAL A 96 11.23 -5.33 -6.66
C VAL A 96 9.78 -5.54 -7.06
N SER A 97 9.58 -5.98 -8.31
CA SER A 97 8.25 -6.23 -8.91
C SER A 97 8.01 -7.71 -9.14
N LYS A 98 9.07 -8.54 -9.29
CA LYS A 98 8.95 -9.97 -9.57
C LYS A 98 8.93 -10.78 -8.28
N GLU A 99 7.91 -11.63 -8.14
CA GLU A 99 7.70 -12.50 -6.97
C GLU A 99 8.90 -13.42 -6.69
N GLU A 100 9.57 -13.90 -7.73
CA GLU A 100 10.72 -14.77 -7.60
C GLU A 100 11.91 -14.11 -6.86
N TYR A 101 12.16 -12.82 -7.07
CA TYR A 101 13.19 -12.09 -6.35
C TYR A 101 12.80 -11.81 -4.90
N ARG A 102 11.53 -11.48 -4.67
CA ARG A 102 11.01 -11.33 -3.33
C ARG A 102 11.17 -12.62 -2.53
N ASN A 103 10.68 -13.74 -3.06
CA ASN A 103 10.75 -15.03 -2.39
C ASN A 103 12.19 -15.45 -2.09
N ALA A 104 13.12 -15.18 -3.02
CA ALA A 104 14.54 -15.44 -2.80
C ALA A 104 15.11 -14.60 -1.65
N MET A 105 14.69 -13.35 -1.49
CA MET A 105 15.17 -12.45 -0.44
C MET A 105 14.50 -12.69 0.92
N GLU A 106 13.25 -13.19 0.96
CA GLU A 106 12.54 -13.51 2.21
C GLU A 106 13.01 -14.83 2.83
N LEU A 107 13.45 -15.79 2.01
CA LEU A 107 14.03 -17.05 2.49
C LEU A 107 15.26 -16.84 3.36
N ASP A 108 16.01 -15.77 3.14
CA ASP A 108 17.19 -15.42 3.92
C ASP A 108 16.89 -15.04 5.38
N LYS A 109 15.70 -14.48 5.66
CA LYS A 109 15.31 -14.10 7.03
C LYS A 109 15.01 -15.31 7.93
N ALA A 110 14.76 -16.50 7.34
CA ALA A 110 14.39 -17.71 8.06
C ALA A 110 15.55 -18.66 8.33
N THR A 111 16.73 -18.45 7.75
CA THR A 111 17.89 -19.33 7.89
C THR A 111 19.08 -18.53 8.43
N ASP A 112 19.55 -18.91 9.64
CA ASP A 112 20.73 -18.36 10.34
C ASP A 112 22.06 -18.48 9.54
N TYR A 113 22.01 -18.89 8.27
CA TYR A 113 23.20 -19.22 7.45
C TYR A 113 23.56 -18.17 6.40
N LEU A 114 22.76 -17.10 6.21
CA LEU A 114 23.03 -16.07 5.21
C LEU A 114 22.95 -14.68 5.84
N GLU A 115 23.91 -14.35 6.71
CA GLU A 115 24.16 -12.99 7.21
C GLU A 115 24.49 -11.96 6.10
N ASP A 116 24.39 -12.31 4.81
CA ASP A 116 25.05 -11.62 3.72
C ASP A 116 24.19 -11.11 2.55
N PHE A 117 22.85 -11.15 2.63
CA PHE A 117 22.08 -10.32 1.70
C PHE A 117 22.02 -8.89 2.23
N PHE A 118 22.94 -8.05 1.73
CA PHE A 118 23.18 -6.67 2.18
C PHE A 118 22.10 -5.66 1.73
N ILE A 119 20.82 -6.03 1.74
CA ILE A 119 19.69 -5.14 1.47
C ILE A 119 18.87 -5.02 2.77
N ASP A 120 18.77 -3.80 3.31
CA ASP A 120 18.12 -3.61 4.59
C ASP A 120 16.59 -3.69 4.48
N TYR A 121 16.03 -3.17 3.38
CA TYR A 121 14.59 -3.17 3.13
C TYR A 121 14.28 -3.50 1.68
N VAL A 122 13.36 -4.44 1.49
CA VAL A 122 12.80 -4.78 0.17
C VAL A 122 11.35 -4.32 0.16
N ILE A 123 10.96 -3.57 -0.88
CA ILE A 123 9.61 -3.06 -1.08
C ILE A 123 9.03 -3.70 -2.33
N TRP A 124 7.86 -4.29 -2.19
CA TRP A 124 7.04 -4.80 -3.28
C TRP A 124 5.78 -3.95 -3.44
N PRO A 125 5.77 -2.99 -4.38
CA PRO A 125 4.67 -2.03 -4.52
C PRO A 125 3.31 -2.69 -4.76
N GLU A 126 3.29 -3.74 -5.58
CA GLU A 126 2.05 -4.46 -5.92
C GLU A 126 1.42 -5.13 -4.70
N GLU A 127 2.21 -5.61 -3.76
CA GLU A 127 1.69 -6.17 -2.51
C GLU A 127 1.10 -5.08 -1.62
N LEU A 128 1.82 -3.96 -1.45
CA LEU A 128 1.34 -2.84 -0.65
C LEU A 128 0.03 -2.28 -1.21
N LEU A 129 -0.04 -2.13 -2.54
CA LEU A 129 -1.26 -1.70 -3.22
C LEU A 129 -2.40 -2.73 -3.02
N THR A 130 -2.09 -4.01 -3.13
CA THR A 130 -3.07 -5.09 -2.89
C THR A 130 -3.62 -5.04 -1.47
N GLN A 131 -2.74 -4.88 -0.48
CA GLN A 131 -3.14 -4.79 0.93
C GLN A 131 -4.03 -3.58 1.18
N GLU A 132 -3.71 -2.44 0.57
CA GLU A 132 -4.50 -1.22 0.71
C GLU A 132 -5.88 -1.36 0.06
N ILE A 133 -5.96 -1.87 -1.18
CA ILE A 133 -7.24 -2.15 -1.85
C ILE A 133 -8.06 -3.16 -1.05
N PHE A 134 -7.43 -4.25 -0.60
CA PHE A 134 -8.10 -5.26 0.22
C PHE A 134 -8.68 -4.67 1.50
N ARG A 135 -7.93 -3.79 2.17
CA ARG A 135 -8.37 -3.05 3.34
C ARG A 135 -9.61 -2.20 3.04
N ILE A 136 -9.58 -1.40 1.97
CA ILE A 136 -10.70 -0.55 1.54
C ILE A 136 -11.95 -1.40 1.26
N VAL A 137 -11.79 -2.55 0.60
CA VAL A 137 -12.90 -3.43 0.22
C VAL A 137 -13.49 -4.16 1.42
N THR A 138 -12.66 -4.66 2.33
CA THR A 138 -13.10 -5.55 3.42
C THR A 138 -13.49 -4.81 4.69
N VAL A 139 -12.91 -3.64 4.92
CA VAL A 139 -13.22 -2.80 6.08
C VAL A 139 -14.25 -1.75 5.67
N ALA A 140 -15.50 -2.18 5.53
CA ALA A 140 -16.61 -1.27 5.23
C ALA A 140 -16.68 -0.16 6.27
N HIS A 141 -16.57 1.11 5.79
CA HIS A 141 -16.70 2.34 6.58
C HIS A 141 -15.58 2.71 7.57
N ALA A 142 -14.48 1.94 7.67
CA ALA A 142 -13.25 2.48 8.23
C ALA A 142 -12.58 3.33 7.15
N LEU A 143 -12.53 4.64 7.37
CA LEU A 143 -11.90 5.57 6.41
C LEU A 143 -10.39 5.43 6.43
N ASP A 144 -9.84 4.95 7.54
CA ASP A 144 -8.41 4.69 7.69
C ASP A 144 -8.12 3.63 8.76
N VAL A 145 -7.13 2.76 8.53
CA VAL A 145 -6.67 1.75 9.48
C VAL A 145 -5.15 1.70 9.44
N GLU A 146 -4.49 2.16 10.50
CA GLU A 146 -3.05 2.03 10.65
C GLU A 146 -2.69 1.02 11.73
N ASN A 147 -1.68 0.19 11.44
CA ASN A 147 -1.15 -0.78 12.39
C ASN A 147 0.10 -0.23 13.07
N PHE A 148 0.17 -0.38 14.40
CA PHE A 148 1.31 0.01 15.22
C PHE A 148 1.85 -1.17 16.00
N ALA A 149 3.14 -1.12 16.34
CA ALA A 149 3.81 -2.11 17.18
C ALA A 149 3.58 -3.57 16.68
N ASP A 150 3.88 -3.83 15.40
CA ASP A 150 3.73 -5.13 14.75
C ASP A 150 2.28 -5.69 14.86
N GLY A 151 1.30 -4.82 14.67
CA GLY A 151 -0.12 -5.19 14.70
C GLY A 151 -0.74 -5.34 16.10
N LYS A 152 -0.01 -5.02 17.18
CA LYS A 152 -0.53 -5.08 18.55
C LYS A 152 -1.51 -3.96 18.87
N ALA A 153 -1.40 -2.83 18.19
CA ALA A 153 -2.34 -1.72 18.27
C ALA A 153 -2.75 -1.28 16.85
N ARG A 154 -3.99 -0.87 16.71
CA ARG A 154 -4.55 -0.35 15.45
C ARG A 154 -5.25 0.98 15.69
N LEU A 155 -5.15 1.87 14.70
CA LEU A 155 -6.05 3.02 14.56
C LEU A 155 -7.20 2.64 13.61
N LEU A 156 -8.39 3.11 13.95
CA LEU A 156 -9.61 2.96 13.15
C LEU A 156 -10.30 4.31 13.07
N GLU A 157 -10.39 4.91 11.89
CA GLU A 157 -11.19 6.09 11.65
C GLU A 157 -12.61 5.70 11.25
N TYR A 158 -13.61 6.24 11.93
CA TYR A 158 -15.02 5.98 11.66
C TYR A 158 -15.79 7.29 11.51
N LYS A 159 -16.58 7.40 10.44
CA LYS A 159 -17.50 8.52 10.22
C LYS A 159 -18.86 8.26 10.83
N VAL A 160 -19.27 9.11 11.77
CA VAL A 160 -20.57 9.01 12.47
C VAL A 160 -21.71 9.38 11.54
N ARG A 161 -22.60 8.43 11.26
CA ARG A 161 -23.79 8.67 10.44
C ARG A 161 -24.86 9.40 11.24
N PRO A 162 -25.76 10.16 10.58
CA PRO A 162 -26.86 10.87 11.26
C PRO A 162 -27.79 9.99 12.09
N ASN A 163 -27.98 8.72 11.68
CA ASN A 163 -28.80 7.72 12.36
C ASN A 163 -28.04 6.85 13.38
N SER A 164 -26.79 7.14 13.63
CA SER A 164 -25.97 6.36 14.58
C SER A 164 -26.48 6.51 16.01
N PRO A 165 -26.54 5.42 16.80
CA PRO A 165 -27.03 5.45 18.19
C PRO A 165 -26.13 6.23 19.14
N ILE A 166 -24.94 6.69 18.69
CA ILE A 166 -24.02 7.50 19.49
C ILE A 166 -24.15 9.00 19.24
N VAL A 167 -24.90 9.43 18.22
CA VAL A 167 -25.14 10.86 17.95
C VAL A 167 -25.84 11.51 19.13
N GLY A 168 -25.34 12.67 19.57
CA GLY A 168 -25.85 13.44 20.72
C GLY A 168 -25.45 12.86 22.08
N LYS A 169 -24.67 11.79 22.15
CA LYS A 169 -24.16 11.24 23.41
C LYS A 169 -22.76 11.78 23.74
N MET A 170 -22.50 11.88 25.04
CA MET A 170 -21.11 12.14 25.50
C MET A 170 -20.28 10.87 25.33
N VAL A 171 -18.98 11.02 25.05
CA VAL A 171 -18.03 9.90 24.87
C VAL A 171 -18.12 8.90 26.03
N LYS A 172 -18.19 9.37 27.28
CA LYS A 172 -18.31 8.51 28.48
C LYS A 172 -19.58 7.65 28.53
N ASP A 173 -20.64 8.09 27.84
CA ASP A 173 -21.97 7.46 27.87
C ASP A 173 -22.20 6.52 26.67
N CYS A 174 -21.24 6.42 25.74
CA CYS A 174 -21.35 5.59 24.55
C CYS A 174 -21.12 4.10 24.82
N GLY A 175 -20.46 3.73 25.93
CA GLY A 175 -20.22 2.33 26.28
C GLY A 175 -19.21 1.62 25.37
N PHE A 176 -18.19 2.33 24.89
CA PHE A 176 -17.10 1.75 24.11
C PHE A 176 -16.35 0.68 24.91
N THR A 177 -15.73 -0.29 24.19
CA THR A 177 -15.00 -1.39 24.80
C THR A 177 -13.79 -0.91 25.61
N ARG A 178 -13.45 -1.63 26.72
CA ARG A 178 -12.40 -1.20 27.65
C ARG A 178 -11.03 -1.01 27.03
N ASP A 179 -10.72 -1.79 26.00
CA ASP A 179 -9.41 -1.78 25.32
C ASP A 179 -9.43 -0.89 24.05
N THR A 180 -10.33 0.08 24.00
CA THR A 180 -10.42 1.10 22.96
C THR A 180 -10.45 2.48 23.54
N ILE A 181 -9.80 3.43 22.88
CA ILE A 181 -9.82 4.85 23.23
C ILE A 181 -10.06 5.68 21.96
N ILE A 182 -10.79 6.78 22.08
CA ILE A 182 -10.85 7.79 21.02
C ILE A 182 -9.64 8.71 21.20
N VAL A 183 -8.74 8.69 20.24
CA VAL A 183 -7.53 9.50 20.24
C VAL A 183 -7.71 10.83 19.52
N GLY A 184 -8.76 10.96 18.70
CA GLY A 184 -9.11 12.19 18.00
C GLY A 184 -10.55 12.20 17.50
N ILE A 185 -11.09 13.40 17.35
CA ILE A 185 -12.35 13.66 16.60
C ILE A 185 -12.02 14.73 15.57
N LYS A 186 -12.32 14.42 14.30
CA LYS A 186 -12.29 15.43 13.24
C LYS A 186 -13.71 15.89 12.94
N ARG A 187 -13.96 17.19 13.13
CA ARG A 187 -15.23 17.87 12.90
C ARG A 187 -14.96 19.13 12.07
N ASP A 188 -15.64 19.30 10.96
CA ASP A 188 -15.49 20.47 10.06
C ASP A 188 -14.01 20.78 9.75
N ASP A 189 -13.23 19.74 9.40
CA ASP A 189 -11.78 19.78 9.15
C ASP A 189 -10.87 20.14 10.36
N LEU A 190 -11.44 20.34 11.54
CA LEU A 190 -10.68 20.53 12.77
C LEU A 190 -10.51 19.20 13.51
N LEU A 191 -9.27 18.83 13.76
CA LEU A 191 -8.91 17.67 14.59
C LEU A 191 -8.66 18.12 16.03
N PHE A 192 -9.33 17.49 16.99
CA PHE A 192 -9.11 17.73 18.41
C PHE A 192 -9.16 16.44 19.23
N ILE A 193 -8.51 16.45 20.39
CA ILE A 193 -8.50 15.32 21.33
C ILE A 193 -9.75 15.43 22.23
N PRO A 194 -10.66 14.43 22.21
CA PRO A 194 -11.86 14.45 23.02
C PRO A 194 -11.57 14.10 24.48
N ASN A 195 -12.53 14.44 25.33
CA ASN A 195 -12.60 13.94 26.70
C ASN A 195 -13.97 13.29 26.95
N GLY A 196 -14.18 12.70 28.11
CA GLY A 196 -15.40 11.99 28.44
C GLY A 196 -16.70 12.83 28.35
N LEU A 197 -16.61 14.17 28.40
CA LEU A 197 -17.73 15.10 28.30
C LEU A 197 -17.93 15.64 26.87
N THR A 198 -17.10 15.24 25.94
CA THR A 198 -17.23 15.64 24.54
C THR A 198 -18.46 14.97 23.95
N GLU A 199 -19.37 15.75 23.36
CA GLU A 199 -20.55 15.27 22.63
C GLU A 199 -20.15 14.86 21.22
N ILE A 200 -20.68 13.71 20.78
CA ILE A 200 -20.46 13.16 19.43
C ILE A 200 -21.59 13.66 18.52
N ASN A 201 -21.21 14.30 17.41
CA ASN A 201 -22.15 14.81 16.42
C ASN A 201 -22.24 13.89 15.19
N ALA A 202 -23.32 14.02 14.45
CA ALA A 202 -23.40 13.44 13.12
C ALA A 202 -22.27 14.02 12.24
N GLU A 203 -21.76 13.21 11.32
CA GLU A 203 -20.66 13.53 10.39
C GLU A 203 -19.27 13.66 11.05
N ASP A 204 -19.16 13.59 12.39
CA ASP A 204 -17.86 13.50 13.06
C ASP A 204 -17.07 12.29 12.55
N LYS A 205 -15.77 12.44 12.38
CA LYS A 205 -14.85 11.34 12.17
C LYS A 205 -14.14 11.02 13.49
N LEU A 206 -14.47 9.85 14.04
CA LEU A 206 -13.89 9.39 15.30
C LEU A 206 -12.67 8.53 15.00
N ILE A 207 -11.54 8.84 15.61
CA ILE A 207 -10.29 8.07 15.48
C ILE A 207 -10.13 7.24 16.75
N PHE A 208 -10.32 5.93 16.62
CA PHE A 208 -10.15 4.97 17.71
C PHE A 208 -8.76 4.34 17.68
N MET A 209 -8.19 4.09 18.84
CA MET A 209 -7.02 3.24 19.01
C MET A 209 -7.38 2.07 19.93
N GLY A 210 -6.93 0.86 19.58
CA GLY A 210 -7.16 -0.33 20.37
C GLY A 210 -6.50 -1.56 19.79
N THR A 211 -6.70 -2.73 20.43
CA THR A 211 -6.31 -4.00 19.83
C THR A 211 -7.21 -4.34 18.65
N SER A 212 -6.72 -5.15 17.69
CA SER A 212 -7.52 -5.60 16.55
C SER A 212 -8.85 -6.20 17.00
N HIS A 213 -8.81 -7.09 18.00
CA HIS A 213 -10.00 -7.75 18.54
C HIS A 213 -11.02 -6.76 19.13
N SER A 214 -10.56 -5.78 19.92
CA SER A 214 -11.43 -4.79 20.56
C SER A 214 -12.07 -3.83 19.55
N LEU A 215 -11.32 -3.46 18.51
CA LEU A 215 -11.83 -2.63 17.42
C LEU A 215 -12.83 -3.39 16.55
N ASP A 216 -12.64 -4.70 16.32
CA ASP A 216 -13.60 -5.53 15.59
C ASP A 216 -14.93 -5.66 16.37
N ILE A 217 -14.88 -5.83 17.71
CA ILE A 217 -16.08 -5.82 18.56
C ILE A 217 -16.75 -4.45 18.51
N LEU A 218 -15.99 -3.36 18.61
CA LEU A 218 -16.48 -2.00 18.53
C LEU A 218 -17.18 -1.76 17.18
N ALA A 219 -16.54 -2.14 16.09
CA ALA A 219 -17.11 -2.05 14.74
C ALA A 219 -18.41 -2.87 14.64
N GLY A 220 -18.43 -4.09 15.17
CA GLY A 220 -19.62 -4.93 15.20
C GLY A 220 -20.76 -4.39 16.08
N THR A 221 -20.47 -3.62 17.13
CA THR A 221 -21.48 -3.14 18.08
C THR A 221 -22.11 -1.81 17.66
N PHE A 222 -21.30 -0.86 17.21
CA PHE A 222 -21.75 0.52 16.97
C PHE A 222 -21.97 0.86 15.51
N PHE A 223 -21.39 0.06 14.60
CA PHE A 223 -21.39 0.34 13.18
C PHE A 223 -22.23 -0.70 12.42
N HIS A 224 -23.35 -1.07 13.05
CA HIS A 224 -24.33 -2.06 12.60
C HIS A 224 -25.07 -1.62 11.33
N GLU A 225 -24.37 -1.67 10.23
CA GLU A 225 -24.87 -1.96 8.89
C GLU A 225 -23.67 -2.35 8.06
N LYS A 226 -23.07 -3.52 8.42
CA LYS A 226 -22.26 -4.26 7.48
C LYS A 226 -23.22 -4.80 6.42
N GLU A 227 -23.43 -4.08 5.36
CA GLU A 227 -23.47 -4.77 4.09
C GLU A 227 -22.07 -5.33 3.91
N GLN A 228 -21.87 -6.55 4.41
CA GLN A 228 -20.63 -7.29 4.15
C GLN A 228 -20.52 -7.36 2.64
N VAL A 229 -19.41 -6.90 2.08
CA VAL A 229 -19.08 -7.10 0.69
C VAL A 229 -19.13 -8.61 0.44
N LYS A 230 -20.03 -9.04 -0.43
CA LYS A 230 -20.24 -10.46 -0.77
C LYS A 230 -19.73 -10.77 -2.16
N THR A 231 -19.71 -9.76 -3.02
CA THR A 231 -19.39 -9.88 -4.43
C THR A 231 -18.44 -8.76 -4.86
N VAL A 232 -17.33 -9.14 -5.47
CA VAL A 232 -16.33 -8.21 -6.00
C VAL A 232 -16.04 -8.55 -7.46
N ALA A 233 -16.01 -7.53 -8.30
CA ALA A 233 -15.53 -7.65 -9.67
C ALA A 233 -14.18 -6.93 -9.79
N ILE A 234 -13.19 -7.61 -10.36
CA ILE A 234 -11.84 -7.09 -10.60
C ILE A 234 -11.63 -6.99 -12.11
N ILE A 235 -11.28 -5.83 -12.60
CA ILE A 235 -10.90 -5.58 -14.00
C ILE A 235 -9.39 -5.49 -14.05
N GLY A 236 -8.74 -6.48 -14.65
CA GLY A 236 -7.31 -6.67 -14.71
C GLY A 236 -6.82 -7.85 -13.85
N GLY A 237 -6.26 -8.87 -14.50
CA GLY A 237 -5.71 -10.08 -13.89
C GLY A 237 -4.19 -10.05 -13.69
N GLY A 238 -3.57 -8.87 -13.64
CA GLY A 238 -2.15 -8.67 -13.34
C GLY A 238 -1.76 -9.16 -11.95
N SER A 239 -0.58 -8.79 -11.45
CA SER A 239 -0.09 -9.21 -10.12
C SER A 239 -1.03 -8.76 -9.00
N VAL A 240 -1.46 -7.49 -9.02
CA VAL A 240 -2.39 -6.93 -8.02
C VAL A 240 -3.74 -7.63 -8.06
N GLY A 241 -4.34 -7.80 -9.26
CA GLY A 241 -5.64 -8.48 -9.42
C GLY A 241 -5.63 -9.92 -8.94
N TYR A 242 -4.56 -10.65 -9.23
CA TYR A 242 -4.36 -12.03 -8.76
C TYR A 242 -4.25 -12.11 -7.23
N MET A 243 -3.36 -11.33 -6.62
CA MET A 243 -3.17 -11.32 -5.16
C MET A 243 -4.43 -10.90 -4.43
N LEU A 244 -5.13 -9.89 -4.97
CA LEU A 244 -6.39 -9.42 -4.40
C LEU A 244 -7.47 -10.50 -4.46
N ALA A 245 -7.64 -11.16 -5.61
CA ALA A 245 -8.60 -12.26 -5.74
C ALA A 245 -8.32 -13.40 -4.78
N LYS A 246 -7.06 -13.79 -4.63
CA LYS A 246 -6.63 -14.82 -3.68
C LYS A 246 -6.98 -14.46 -2.23
N SER A 247 -6.71 -13.22 -1.82
CA SER A 247 -7.05 -12.72 -0.49
C SER A 247 -8.57 -12.67 -0.26
N LEU A 248 -9.36 -12.31 -1.28
CA LEU A 248 -10.83 -12.28 -1.21
C LEU A 248 -11.42 -13.69 -1.14
N GLU A 249 -10.81 -14.68 -1.80
CA GLU A 249 -11.22 -16.10 -1.69
C GLU A 249 -11.08 -16.64 -0.26
N ASP A 250 -10.02 -16.26 0.45
CA ASP A 250 -9.80 -16.65 1.86
C ASP A 250 -10.90 -16.08 2.77
N MET A 251 -11.42 -14.89 2.44
CA MET A 251 -12.56 -14.27 3.12
C MET A 251 -13.91 -14.79 2.66
N LYS A 252 -13.94 -15.75 1.70
CA LYS A 252 -15.16 -16.32 1.08
C LYS A 252 -16.03 -15.26 0.35
N ILE A 253 -15.42 -14.22 -0.16
CA ILE A 253 -16.05 -13.21 -1.01
C ILE A 253 -16.10 -13.76 -2.43
N LYS A 254 -17.27 -13.70 -3.07
CA LYS A 254 -17.42 -14.14 -4.47
C LYS A 254 -16.71 -13.13 -5.37
N THR A 255 -15.74 -13.60 -6.12
CA THR A 255 -14.89 -12.74 -6.96
C THR A 255 -15.03 -13.11 -8.43
N LYS A 256 -15.21 -12.12 -9.29
CA LYS A 256 -15.10 -12.22 -10.76
C LYS A 256 -13.86 -11.44 -11.18
N ILE A 257 -13.06 -11.99 -12.13
CA ILE A 257 -11.90 -11.29 -12.71
C ILE A 257 -12.12 -11.25 -14.22
N ILE A 258 -12.00 -10.06 -14.80
CA ILE A 258 -11.97 -9.85 -16.24
C ILE A 258 -10.53 -9.57 -16.65
N GLU A 259 -10.00 -10.38 -17.55
CA GLU A 259 -8.64 -10.27 -18.06
C GLU A 259 -8.64 -10.45 -19.59
N MET A 260 -7.96 -9.56 -20.29
CA MET A 260 -7.93 -9.56 -21.75
C MET A 260 -6.97 -10.61 -22.32
N ASN A 261 -5.86 -10.87 -21.64
CA ASN A 261 -4.86 -11.83 -22.08
C ASN A 261 -5.30 -13.27 -21.76
N TYR A 262 -5.46 -14.09 -22.80
CA TYR A 262 -5.93 -15.47 -22.65
C TYR A 262 -4.98 -16.35 -21.84
N GLU A 263 -3.66 -16.26 -22.07
CA GLU A 263 -2.67 -17.06 -21.33
C GLU A 263 -2.70 -16.69 -19.82
N ARG A 264 -2.92 -15.41 -19.52
CA ARG A 264 -3.08 -14.95 -18.13
C ARG A 264 -4.37 -15.47 -17.51
N CYS A 265 -5.46 -15.55 -18.26
CA CYS A 265 -6.71 -16.19 -17.80
C CYS A 265 -6.49 -17.66 -17.44
N GLU A 266 -5.75 -18.41 -18.27
CA GLU A 266 -5.42 -19.81 -17.98
C GLU A 266 -4.63 -19.96 -16.68
N PHE A 267 -3.62 -19.12 -16.46
CA PHE A 267 -2.87 -19.07 -15.20
C PHE A 267 -3.79 -18.79 -14.01
N LEU A 268 -4.62 -17.75 -14.09
CA LEU A 268 -5.54 -17.37 -13.01
C LEU A 268 -6.52 -18.50 -12.69
N ALA A 269 -7.05 -19.18 -13.71
CA ALA A 269 -7.99 -20.29 -13.53
C ALA A 269 -7.34 -21.54 -12.92
N GLN A 270 -6.02 -21.70 -13.04
CA GLN A 270 -5.28 -22.78 -12.38
C GLN A 270 -4.96 -22.46 -10.92
N GLU A 271 -4.63 -21.21 -10.62
CA GLU A 271 -4.17 -20.79 -9.30
C GLU A 271 -5.31 -20.41 -8.33
N LEU A 272 -6.43 -19.89 -8.86
CA LEU A 272 -7.60 -19.50 -8.08
C LEU A 272 -8.62 -20.64 -8.00
N GLN A 273 -9.15 -20.87 -6.79
CA GLN A 273 -10.04 -22.01 -6.56
C GLN A 273 -11.53 -21.68 -6.71
N LYS A 274 -11.91 -20.41 -6.50
CA LYS A 274 -13.31 -19.98 -6.39
C LYS A 274 -13.64 -18.78 -7.24
N ALA A 275 -12.65 -17.97 -7.64
CA ALA A 275 -12.88 -16.80 -8.47
C ALA A 275 -13.30 -17.23 -9.90
N LEU A 276 -14.29 -16.55 -10.45
CA LEU A 276 -14.68 -16.72 -11.83
C LEU A 276 -13.79 -15.88 -12.74
N VAL A 277 -12.99 -16.53 -13.56
CA VAL A 277 -12.11 -15.85 -14.52
C VAL A 277 -12.82 -15.72 -15.86
N ILE A 278 -12.93 -14.49 -16.36
CA ILE A 278 -13.61 -14.12 -17.59
C ILE A 278 -12.58 -13.56 -18.56
N ASN A 279 -12.39 -14.20 -19.71
CA ASN A 279 -11.54 -13.65 -20.76
C ASN A 279 -12.29 -12.61 -21.59
N GLY A 280 -11.84 -11.37 -21.55
CA GLY A 280 -12.44 -10.28 -22.29
C GLY A 280 -11.88 -8.91 -21.99
N ASP A 281 -12.33 -7.93 -22.76
CA ASP A 281 -11.96 -6.52 -22.59
C ASP A 281 -12.86 -5.88 -21.52
N GLY A 282 -12.26 -5.44 -20.42
CA GLY A 282 -12.95 -4.77 -19.31
C GLY A 282 -13.55 -3.40 -19.63
N THR A 283 -13.32 -2.88 -20.84
CA THR A 283 -13.98 -1.66 -21.33
C THR A 283 -15.24 -1.96 -22.15
N ASN A 284 -15.50 -3.24 -22.47
CA ASN A 284 -16.64 -3.66 -23.28
C ASN A 284 -17.92 -3.70 -22.43
N LEU A 285 -18.77 -2.68 -22.57
CA LEU A 285 -20.02 -2.55 -21.84
C LEU A 285 -20.94 -3.77 -21.99
N LYS A 286 -20.98 -4.38 -23.20
CA LYS A 286 -21.82 -5.55 -23.43
C LYS A 286 -21.34 -6.74 -22.61
N LEU A 287 -20.04 -6.98 -22.53
CA LEU A 287 -19.45 -8.00 -21.66
C LEU A 287 -19.76 -7.73 -20.18
N LEU A 288 -19.61 -6.48 -19.74
CA LEU A 288 -19.89 -6.09 -18.37
C LEU A 288 -21.35 -6.31 -17.99
N ASP A 289 -22.29 -6.06 -18.92
CA ASP A 289 -23.73 -6.31 -18.72
C ASP A 289 -24.04 -7.82 -18.74
N GLU A 290 -23.50 -8.58 -19.70
CA GLU A 290 -23.71 -10.03 -19.82
C GLU A 290 -23.21 -10.79 -18.59
N GLU A 291 -22.09 -10.34 -18.02
CA GLU A 291 -21.48 -10.91 -16.81
C GLU A 291 -21.98 -10.27 -15.50
N GLU A 292 -22.98 -9.39 -15.59
CA GLU A 292 -23.61 -8.75 -14.44
C GLU A 292 -22.61 -8.04 -13.51
N ILE A 293 -21.55 -7.43 -14.07
CA ILE A 293 -20.50 -6.77 -13.26
C ILE A 293 -21.06 -5.62 -12.43
N GLY A 294 -22.03 -4.87 -12.99
CA GLY A 294 -22.70 -3.77 -12.30
C GLY A 294 -23.55 -4.18 -11.08
N SER A 295 -23.81 -5.48 -10.89
CA SER A 295 -24.50 -6.01 -9.70
C SER A 295 -23.55 -6.38 -8.56
N SER A 296 -22.24 -6.27 -8.75
CA SER A 296 -21.25 -6.51 -7.69
C SER A 296 -21.29 -5.40 -6.64
N ASP A 297 -21.06 -5.76 -5.39
CA ASP A 297 -21.00 -4.79 -4.29
C ASP A 297 -19.83 -3.81 -4.45
N VAL A 298 -18.73 -4.27 -5.06
CA VAL A 298 -17.54 -3.47 -5.37
C VAL A 298 -17.00 -3.86 -6.75
N VAL A 299 -16.59 -2.86 -7.52
CA VAL A 299 -15.86 -3.02 -8.78
C VAL A 299 -14.50 -2.32 -8.64
N ILE A 300 -13.44 -3.04 -8.99
CA ILE A 300 -12.05 -2.58 -8.84
C ILE A 300 -11.38 -2.68 -10.21
N SER A 301 -10.75 -1.58 -10.65
CA SER A 301 -9.92 -1.59 -11.86
C SER A 301 -8.45 -1.49 -11.46
N VAL A 302 -7.67 -2.49 -11.89
CA VAL A 302 -6.23 -2.62 -11.65
C VAL A 302 -5.51 -3.01 -12.95
N THR A 303 -5.86 -2.30 -14.01
CA THR A 303 -5.22 -2.40 -15.32
C THR A 303 -4.11 -1.36 -15.45
N ASN A 304 -3.10 -1.67 -16.25
CA ASN A 304 -2.06 -0.71 -16.67
C ASN A 304 -2.59 0.22 -17.76
#